data_7d8009055e431f75e1b7b380f26d2365
#
_entry.id   7d8009055e431f75e1b7b380f26d2365
#
_cell.length_a   1.000
_cell.length_b   1.000
_cell.length_c   1.000
_cell.angle_alpha   90.00
_cell.angle_beta   90.00
_cell.angle_gamma   90.00
#
_symmetry.space_group_name_H-M   'P 1'
#
loop_
_entity.id
_entity.type
_entity.pdbx_description
1 polymer ?
#
loop_
_entity_poly.entity_id
_entity_poly.type
_entity_poly.pdbx_seq_one_letter_code
_entity_poly.pdbx_strand_id
1 'polypeptide(L)'
;MKNDNKNIFKKVLKWIEYADEDFRAAEITSSVSSNIPYRIIAFHSQQCAEKYLKAFLVFHSIDFPYTHNISTLIELCLPIVDLNSELKSAKELSKYAVAVRYPTEYLIISKNEALRTIKIAAKVKNVILNLLRKEGLNLKDR
;
A
#
# COMPACT_ATOMS: atom_id res chain seq x y z
N MET A 1 12.45 -12.78 23.62
CA MET A 1 11.69 -11.52 23.50
C MET A 1 12.42 -10.44 22.74
N LYS A 2 13.63 -10.04 23.11
CA LYS A 2 14.38 -9.00 22.36
C LYS A 2 14.68 -9.42 20.92
N ASN A 3 14.91 -10.71 20.64
CA ASN A 3 15.17 -11.22 19.29
C ASN A 3 13.92 -11.24 18.42
N ASP A 4 12.75 -11.47 19.01
CA ASP A 4 11.48 -11.49 18.27
C ASP A 4 11.08 -10.10 17.80
N ASN A 5 11.26 -9.07 18.64
CA ASN A 5 10.99 -7.69 18.26
C ASN A 5 11.90 -7.21 17.14
N LYS A 6 13.18 -7.60 17.20
CA LYS A 6 14.16 -7.26 16.17
C LYS A 6 13.80 -7.90 14.81
N ASN A 7 13.32 -9.14 14.82
CA ASN A 7 12.87 -9.83 13.62
C ASN A 7 11.59 -9.22 13.05
N ILE A 8 10.66 -8.83 13.91
CA ILE A 8 9.43 -8.15 13.50
C ILE A 8 9.79 -6.81 12.82
N PHE A 9 10.67 -6.02 13.41
CA PHE A 9 11.08 -4.73 12.83
C PHE A 9 11.73 -4.91 11.46
N LYS A 10 12.57 -5.92 11.29
CA LYS A 10 13.17 -6.23 9.99
C LYS A 10 12.11 -6.55 8.94
N LYS A 11 11.10 -7.35 9.31
CA LYS A 11 9.99 -7.68 8.41
C LYS A 11 9.17 -6.44 8.04
N VAL A 12 8.87 -5.60 9.02
CA VAL A 12 8.16 -4.33 8.79
C VAL A 12 8.92 -3.45 7.82
N LEU A 13 10.22 -3.26 8.05
CA LEU A 13 11.07 -2.45 7.18
C LEU A 13 11.14 -3.02 5.76
N LYS A 14 11.09 -4.33 5.61
CA LYS A 14 11.08 -4.98 4.29
C LYS A 14 9.78 -4.72 3.54
N TRP A 15 8.64 -4.79 4.25
CA TRP A 15 7.35 -4.44 3.67
C TRP A 15 7.33 -2.97 3.22
N ILE A 16 7.86 -2.06 4.04
CA ILE A 16 7.95 -0.63 3.72
C ILE A 16 8.85 -0.42 2.50
N GLU A 17 10.00 -1.07 2.44
CA GLU A 17 10.91 -0.99 1.31
C GLU A 17 10.22 -1.37 0.00
N TYR A 18 9.49 -2.48 -0.01
CA TYR A 18 8.77 -2.94 -1.20
C TYR A 18 7.60 -2.02 -1.54
N ALA A 19 6.90 -1.50 -0.52
CA ALA A 19 5.84 -0.53 -0.73
C ALA A 19 6.38 0.76 -1.37
N ASP A 20 7.53 1.24 -0.90
CA ASP A 20 8.18 2.44 -1.44
C ASP A 20 8.67 2.22 -2.88
N GLU A 21 9.13 1.01 -3.20
CA GLU A 21 9.51 0.65 -4.58
C GLU A 21 8.30 0.72 -5.51
N ASP A 22 7.15 0.21 -5.06
CA ASP A 22 5.91 0.29 -5.85
C ASP A 22 5.47 1.75 -6.04
N PHE A 23 5.56 2.56 -4.99
CA PHE A 23 5.21 3.97 -5.06
C PHE A 23 6.12 4.70 -6.06
N ARG A 24 7.41 4.44 -5.98
CA ARG A 24 8.39 5.01 -6.90
C ARG A 24 8.14 4.58 -8.34
N ALA A 25 7.81 3.31 -8.56
CA ALA A 25 7.46 2.81 -9.90
C ALA A 25 6.26 3.55 -10.48
N ALA A 26 5.23 3.81 -9.66
CA ALA A 26 4.05 4.58 -10.10
C ALA A 26 4.45 6.01 -10.48
N GLU A 27 5.26 6.67 -9.66
CA GLU A 27 5.71 8.04 -9.93
C GLU A 27 6.55 8.13 -11.21
N ILE A 28 7.53 7.25 -11.37
CA ILE A 28 8.40 7.23 -12.56
C ILE A 28 7.57 6.97 -13.80
N THR A 29 6.67 5.99 -13.75
CA THR A 29 5.82 5.65 -14.88
C THR A 29 4.92 6.82 -15.27
N SER A 30 4.42 7.59 -14.30
CA SER A 30 3.58 8.76 -14.57
C SER A 30 4.35 9.92 -15.21
N SER A 31 5.67 9.90 -15.13
CA SER A 31 6.53 10.99 -15.61
C SER A 31 7.08 10.78 -17.02
N VAL A 32 6.82 9.62 -17.65
CA VAL A 32 7.29 9.39 -19.03
C VAL A 32 6.56 10.31 -20.01
N SER A 33 7.22 10.65 -21.11
CA SER A 33 6.75 11.73 -22.01
C SER A 33 5.61 11.32 -22.95
N SER A 34 5.43 10.01 -23.22
CA SER A 34 4.40 9.53 -24.13
C SER A 34 4.08 8.07 -23.85
N ASN A 35 2.91 7.63 -24.33
CA ASN A 35 2.45 6.24 -24.19
C ASN A 35 2.45 5.77 -22.76
N ILE A 36 1.93 6.59 -21.85
CA ILE A 36 1.93 6.31 -20.42
C ILE A 36 1.01 5.11 -20.12
N PRO A 37 1.53 4.04 -19.53
CA PRO A 37 0.72 2.86 -19.19
C PRO A 37 -0.04 3.11 -17.88
N TYR A 38 -1.19 3.74 -17.96
CA TYR A 38 -1.99 4.13 -16.79
C TYR A 38 -2.38 2.97 -15.90
N ARG A 39 -2.62 1.79 -16.48
CA ARG A 39 -2.92 0.57 -15.70
C ARG A 39 -1.77 0.19 -14.77
N ILE A 40 -0.55 0.34 -15.24
CA ILE A 40 0.65 0.01 -14.46
C ILE A 40 0.79 0.98 -13.28
N ILE A 41 0.49 2.26 -13.49
CA ILE A 41 0.47 3.26 -12.42
C ILE A 41 -0.52 2.85 -11.33
N ALA A 42 -1.74 2.53 -11.72
CA ALA A 42 -2.79 2.12 -10.78
C ALA A 42 -2.43 0.82 -10.05
N PHE A 43 -1.83 -0.14 -10.76
CA PHE A 43 -1.37 -1.40 -10.15
C PHE A 43 -0.32 -1.16 -9.07
N HIS A 44 0.72 -0.38 -9.37
CA HIS A 44 1.77 -0.11 -8.38
C HIS A 44 1.26 0.74 -7.22
N SER A 45 0.32 1.64 -7.45
CA SER A 45 -0.33 2.42 -6.39
C SER A 45 -1.10 1.49 -5.44
N GLN A 46 -1.85 0.54 -5.98
CA GLN A 46 -2.55 -0.46 -5.18
C GLN A 46 -1.56 -1.32 -4.38
N GLN A 47 -0.49 -1.79 -5.02
CA GLN A 47 0.52 -2.60 -4.35
C GLN A 47 1.20 -1.84 -3.22
N CYS A 48 1.47 -0.56 -3.41
CA CYS A 48 2.01 0.30 -2.37
C CYS A 48 1.09 0.35 -1.15
N ALA A 49 -0.19 0.66 -1.36
CA ALA A 49 -1.17 0.75 -0.28
C ALA A 49 -1.32 -0.58 0.46
N GLU A 50 -1.44 -1.67 -0.28
CA GLU A 50 -1.53 -3.02 0.28
C GLU A 50 -0.34 -3.33 1.19
N LYS A 51 0.87 -3.07 0.72
CA LYS A 51 2.11 -3.38 1.45
C LYS A 51 2.28 -2.52 2.69
N TYR A 52 1.87 -1.26 2.66
CA TYR A 52 1.88 -0.42 3.86
C TYR A 52 0.92 -0.94 4.93
N LEU A 53 -0.27 -1.35 4.54
CA LEU A 53 -1.22 -1.96 5.48
C LEU A 53 -0.69 -3.28 6.05
N LYS A 54 -0.04 -4.09 5.22
CA LYS A 54 0.60 -5.33 5.69
C LYS A 54 1.77 -5.04 6.64
N ALA A 55 2.55 -4.00 6.38
CA ALA A 55 3.61 -3.56 7.30
C ALA A 55 3.04 -3.24 8.68
N PHE A 56 1.93 -2.52 8.72
CA PHE A 56 1.25 -2.18 9.98
C PHE A 56 0.77 -3.43 10.72
N LEU A 57 0.16 -4.37 10.01
CA LEU A 57 -0.32 -5.63 10.59
C LEU A 57 0.83 -6.47 11.13
N VAL A 58 1.94 -6.57 10.39
CA VAL A 58 3.14 -7.27 10.85
C VAL A 58 3.70 -6.63 12.11
N PHE A 59 3.74 -5.29 12.17
CA PHE A 59 4.21 -4.58 13.35
C PHE A 59 3.42 -4.96 14.60
N HIS A 60 2.11 -5.16 14.46
CA HIS A 60 1.22 -5.52 15.56
C HIS A 60 1.04 -7.03 15.71
N SER A 61 1.80 -7.85 15.00
CA SER A 61 1.72 -9.31 15.04
C SER A 61 0.31 -9.84 14.73
N ILE A 62 -0.38 -9.16 13.80
CA ILE A 62 -1.70 -9.57 13.33
C ILE A 62 -1.52 -10.36 12.04
N ASP A 63 -1.94 -11.62 12.04
CA ASP A 63 -1.91 -12.47 10.85
C ASP A 63 -2.96 -12.00 9.84
N PHE A 64 -2.65 -12.17 8.55
CA PHE A 64 -3.58 -11.86 7.48
C PHE A 64 -3.55 -12.96 6.42
N PRO A 65 -4.69 -13.20 5.75
CA PRO A 65 -4.73 -14.19 4.68
C PRO A 65 -3.99 -13.68 3.45
N TYR A 66 -3.69 -14.56 2.52
CA TYR A 66 -3.22 -14.15 1.21
C TYR A 66 -4.34 -13.40 0.49
N THR A 67 -4.25 -12.08 0.47
CA THR A 67 -5.29 -11.22 -0.11
C THR A 67 -4.68 -9.96 -0.69
N HIS A 68 -5.34 -9.44 -1.73
CA HIS A 68 -5.07 -8.12 -2.31
C HIS A 68 -6.21 -7.14 -2.00
N ASN A 69 -7.13 -7.53 -1.13
CA ASN A 69 -8.30 -6.71 -0.80
C ASN A 69 -7.97 -5.71 0.31
N ILE A 70 -7.90 -4.44 -0.05
CA ILE A 70 -7.57 -3.35 0.88
C ILE A 70 -8.60 -3.25 2.01
N SER A 71 -9.90 -3.45 1.70
CA SER A 71 -10.96 -3.42 2.73
C SER A 71 -10.72 -4.47 3.82
N THR A 72 -10.33 -5.68 3.43
CA THR A 72 -10.01 -6.76 4.37
C THR A 72 -8.85 -6.35 5.29
N LEU A 73 -7.80 -5.76 4.71
CA LEU A 73 -6.64 -5.33 5.49
C LEU A 73 -6.99 -4.20 6.46
N ILE A 74 -7.83 -3.26 6.06
CA ILE A 74 -8.31 -2.17 6.93
C ILE A 74 -9.13 -2.76 8.09
N GLU A 75 -9.99 -3.74 7.83
CA GLU A 75 -10.76 -4.40 8.88
C GLU A 75 -9.87 -5.11 9.89
N LEU A 76 -8.81 -5.75 9.42
CA LEU A 76 -7.85 -6.43 10.31
C LEU A 76 -7.11 -5.46 11.24
N CYS A 77 -7.03 -4.19 10.89
CA CYS A 77 -6.42 -3.16 11.73
C CYS A 77 -7.34 -2.72 12.90
N LEU A 78 -8.64 -3.03 12.85
CA LEU A 78 -9.63 -2.52 13.82
C LEU A 78 -9.28 -2.73 15.29
N PRO A 79 -8.69 -3.87 15.71
CA PRO A 79 -8.31 -4.02 17.12
C PRO A 79 -7.31 -2.96 17.60
N ILE A 80 -6.58 -2.32 16.71
CA ILE A 80 -5.56 -1.31 17.02
C ILE A 80 -6.09 0.08 16.68
N VAL A 81 -6.65 0.27 15.49
CA VAL A 81 -7.07 1.59 15.00
C VAL A 81 -8.16 1.43 13.93
N ASP A 82 -9.13 2.33 13.95
CA ASP A 82 -10.16 2.38 12.92
C ASP A 82 -9.71 3.29 11.79
N LEU A 83 -9.34 2.69 10.67
CA LEU A 83 -8.90 3.40 9.46
C LEU A 83 -10.01 3.60 8.43
N ASN A 84 -11.24 3.15 8.71
CA ASN A 84 -12.34 3.16 7.74
C ASN A 84 -12.69 4.57 7.23
N SER A 85 -12.67 5.56 8.10
CA SER A 85 -12.97 6.94 7.73
C SER A 85 -11.83 7.58 6.95
N GLU A 86 -10.62 7.50 7.50
CA GLU A 86 -9.44 8.17 6.95
C GLU A 86 -8.98 7.55 5.63
N LEU A 87 -9.06 6.22 5.51
CA LEU A 87 -8.62 5.49 4.33
C LEU A 87 -9.78 4.94 3.49
N LYS A 88 -10.94 5.56 3.57
CA LYS A 88 -12.12 5.14 2.80
C LYS A 88 -11.82 5.02 1.30
N SER A 89 -11.14 6.00 0.74
CA SER A 89 -10.80 6.03 -0.69
C SER A 89 -9.84 4.90 -1.11
N ALA A 90 -9.03 4.40 -0.17
CA ALA A 90 -8.08 3.33 -0.48
C ALA A 90 -8.77 2.02 -0.86
N LYS A 91 -9.99 1.80 -0.41
CA LYS A 91 -10.76 0.61 -0.75
C LYS A 91 -11.00 0.46 -2.25
N GLU A 92 -11.07 1.59 -2.96
CA GLU A 92 -11.23 1.60 -4.42
C GLU A 92 -10.04 0.97 -5.15
N LEU A 93 -8.87 0.93 -4.53
CA LEU A 93 -7.66 0.42 -5.18
C LEU A 93 -7.67 -1.09 -5.39
N SER A 94 -8.48 -1.84 -4.63
CA SER A 94 -8.48 -3.30 -4.69
C SER A 94 -8.74 -3.85 -6.09
N LYS A 95 -9.55 -3.18 -6.88
CA LYS A 95 -9.88 -3.60 -8.24
C LYS A 95 -8.65 -3.65 -9.17
N TYR A 96 -7.61 -2.85 -8.90
CA TYR A 96 -6.43 -2.79 -9.75
C TYR A 96 -5.44 -3.94 -9.51
N ALA A 97 -5.57 -4.66 -8.42
CA ALA A 97 -4.71 -5.81 -8.13
C ALA A 97 -4.95 -6.98 -9.08
N VAL A 98 -6.19 -7.18 -9.47
CA VAL A 98 -6.62 -8.35 -10.29
C VAL A 98 -6.83 -7.96 -11.74
N ALA A 99 -7.56 -6.87 -11.99
CA ALA A 99 -7.97 -6.45 -13.32
C ALA A 99 -6.79 -6.13 -14.26
N VAL A 100 -5.66 -5.69 -13.71
CA VAL A 100 -4.46 -5.34 -14.48
C VAL A 100 -3.75 -6.57 -15.03
N ARG A 101 -3.87 -7.72 -14.38
CA ARG A 101 -3.16 -8.96 -14.74
C ARG A 101 -3.77 -9.69 -15.92
N TYR A 102 -5.07 -9.50 -16.18
CA TYR A 102 -5.80 -10.25 -17.17
C TYR A 102 -6.35 -9.30 -18.22
N PRO A 103 -6.09 -9.55 -19.51
CA PRO A 103 -6.64 -8.71 -20.59
C PRO A 103 -8.13 -9.01 -20.80
N THR A 104 -8.83 -9.32 -19.72
CA THR A 104 -10.26 -9.53 -19.72
C THR A 104 -10.93 -8.21 -19.49
N GLU A 105 -11.52 -7.68 -20.51
CA GLU A 105 -12.60 -6.73 -20.37
C GLU A 105 -12.26 -5.37 -19.77
N TYR A 106 -12.14 -4.41 -20.61
CA TYR A 106 -12.65 -3.04 -20.46
C TYR A 106 -12.21 -2.22 -19.25
N LEU A 107 -11.13 -2.57 -18.54
CA LEU A 107 -10.59 -1.63 -17.57
C LEU A 107 -9.72 -0.59 -18.30
N ILE A 108 -10.38 0.38 -18.90
CA ILE A 108 -9.70 1.53 -19.47
C ILE A 108 -9.51 2.53 -18.34
N ILE A 109 -8.26 2.74 -17.95
CA ILE A 109 -7.92 3.67 -16.87
C ILE A 109 -7.48 4.98 -17.50
N SER A 110 -8.19 6.07 -17.15
CA SER A 110 -7.84 7.40 -17.62
C SER A 110 -6.60 7.94 -16.89
N LYS A 111 -5.99 8.97 -17.46
CA LYS A 111 -4.90 9.70 -16.81
C LYS A 111 -5.30 10.20 -15.43
N ASN A 112 -6.47 10.84 -15.33
CA ASN A 112 -6.94 11.38 -14.05
C ASN A 112 -7.15 10.29 -13.01
N GLU A 113 -7.70 9.15 -13.41
CA GLU A 113 -7.88 7.99 -12.54
C GLU A 113 -6.53 7.47 -12.05
N ALA A 114 -5.55 7.31 -12.94
CA ALA A 114 -4.22 6.85 -12.57
C ALA A 114 -3.54 7.81 -11.58
N LEU A 115 -3.59 9.10 -11.84
CA LEU A 115 -3.01 10.10 -10.93
C LEU A 115 -3.72 10.11 -9.57
N ARG A 116 -5.02 9.88 -9.55
CA ARG A 116 -5.79 9.73 -8.31
C ARG A 116 -5.28 8.54 -7.48
N THR A 117 -4.96 7.42 -8.12
CA THR A 117 -4.43 6.25 -7.38
C THR A 117 -3.11 6.56 -6.68
N ILE A 118 -2.24 7.36 -7.29
CA ILE A 118 -0.98 7.80 -6.66
C ILE A 118 -1.27 8.61 -5.40
N LYS A 119 -2.21 9.55 -5.47
CA LYS A 119 -2.59 10.38 -4.32
C LYS A 119 -3.15 9.53 -3.18
N ILE A 120 -3.98 8.55 -3.50
CA ILE A 120 -4.54 7.62 -2.51
C ILE A 120 -3.41 6.80 -1.86
N ALA A 121 -2.51 6.25 -2.66
CA ALA A 121 -1.36 5.49 -2.14
C ALA A 121 -0.48 6.35 -1.23
N ALA A 122 -0.23 7.60 -1.62
CA ALA A 122 0.54 8.55 -0.79
C ALA A 122 -0.14 8.79 0.55
N LYS A 123 -1.47 8.88 0.57
CA LYS A 123 -2.23 9.05 1.81
C LYS A 123 -2.09 7.84 2.73
N VAL A 124 -2.23 6.63 2.19
CA VAL A 124 -2.03 5.38 2.95
C VAL A 124 -0.62 5.35 3.54
N LYS A 125 0.38 5.62 2.71
CA LYS A 125 1.78 5.70 3.14
C LYS A 125 1.94 6.65 4.33
N ASN A 126 1.46 7.88 4.22
CA ASN A 126 1.62 8.90 5.26
C ASN A 126 0.91 8.51 6.55
N VAL A 127 -0.31 8.01 6.47
CA VAL A 127 -1.08 7.57 7.63
C VAL A 127 -0.36 6.44 8.36
N ILE A 128 0.05 5.41 7.64
CA ILE A 128 0.71 4.25 8.24
C ILE A 128 2.08 4.62 8.81
N LEU A 129 2.89 5.38 8.09
CA LEU A 129 4.20 5.82 8.61
C LEU A 129 4.05 6.64 9.89
N ASN A 130 3.07 7.54 9.94
CA ASN A 130 2.82 8.34 11.15
C ASN A 130 2.43 7.46 12.34
N LEU A 131 1.57 6.46 12.13
CA LEU A 131 1.18 5.52 13.18
C LEU A 131 2.38 4.71 13.67
N LEU A 132 3.19 4.19 12.75
CA LEU A 132 4.36 3.38 13.11
C LEU A 132 5.41 4.20 13.87
N ARG A 133 5.64 5.46 13.46
CA ARG A 133 6.56 6.36 14.17
C ARG A 133 6.09 6.66 15.59
N LYS A 134 4.80 6.91 15.79
CA LYS A 134 4.22 7.14 17.11
C LYS A 134 4.39 5.94 18.02
N GLU A 135 4.45 4.75 17.46
CA GLU A 135 4.62 3.51 18.22
C GLU A 135 6.08 3.08 18.33
N GLY A 136 7.01 3.94 17.94
CA GLY A 136 8.43 3.77 18.20
C GLY A 136 9.25 3.18 17.06
N LEU A 137 8.66 2.97 15.87
CA LEU A 137 9.45 2.49 14.73
C LEU A 137 10.42 3.57 14.28
N ASN A 138 11.71 3.24 14.28
CA ASN A 138 12.75 4.14 13.79
C ASN A 138 13.05 3.85 12.31
N LEU A 139 12.65 4.79 11.46
CA LEU A 139 12.83 4.66 10.01
C LEU A 139 14.23 5.05 9.54
N LYS A 140 15.07 5.58 10.43
CA LYS A 140 16.47 5.90 10.09
C LYS A 140 17.35 4.67 9.94
N ASP A 141 16.89 3.52 10.41
CA ASP A 141 17.62 2.26 10.35
C ASP A 141 17.38 1.49 9.03
N ARG A 142 16.85 2.16 8.02
CA ARG A 142 16.69 1.56 6.69
C ARG A 142 18.02 1.38 5.98
#